data_98c3750694a9aa527e9d342ffbee006b
#
_entry.id   98c3750694a9aa527e9d342ffbee006b
#
_cell.length_a   1.000
_cell.length_b   1.000
_cell.length_c   1.000
_cell.angle_alpha   90.00
_cell.angle_beta   90.00
_cell.angle_gamma   90.00
#
_symmetry.space_group_name_H-M   'P 1'
#
loop_
_entity.id
_entity.type
_entity.pdbx_description
1 polymer ?
#
loop_
_entity_poly.entity_id
_entity_poly.type
_entity_poly.pdbx_seq_one_letter_code
_entity_poly.pdbx_strand_id
1 'polypeptide(L)'
;MIKLFPHIGKTVIVQEDMCDFNGHMNVLHIKDVFQQGWEWTTSAFGLNDEYFNDGFSTFTLEDNYRFQKEFLLGQSIFPRFRLHNLNKKLFHIVGGLFDEAENLCAIYETIEGHIDMNIRKIVPFREDKFQTMLEINKIHAATGIIPFDMRLKIKDLI
;
A
#
# COMPACT_ATOMS: atom_id res chain seq x y z
N MET A 1 4.30 5.67 -16.21
CA MET A 1 4.53 5.46 -14.76
C MET A 1 3.48 4.52 -14.14
N ILE A 2 2.20 4.72 -14.42
CA ILE A 2 1.08 3.94 -13.83
C ILE A 2 1.26 2.40 -13.97
N LYS A 3 1.81 1.93 -15.09
CA LYS A 3 2.07 0.48 -15.34
C LYS A 3 3.09 -0.16 -14.40
N LEU A 4 3.86 0.64 -13.67
CA LEU A 4 4.82 0.14 -12.66
C LEU A 4 4.13 -0.29 -11.34
N PHE A 5 2.83 -0.02 -11.22
CA PHE A 5 1.99 -0.37 -10.08
C PHE A 5 0.89 -1.34 -10.55
N PRO A 6 1.16 -2.64 -10.54
CA PRO A 6 0.30 -3.64 -11.20
C PRO A 6 -1.07 -3.82 -10.56
N HIS A 7 -1.20 -3.60 -9.25
CA HIS A 7 -2.50 -3.71 -8.61
C HIS A 7 -3.33 -2.44 -8.82
N ILE A 8 -4.57 -2.65 -9.26
CA ILE A 8 -5.54 -1.59 -9.59
C ILE A 8 -6.55 -1.48 -8.45
N GLY A 9 -6.55 -0.34 -7.75
CA GLY A 9 -7.57 -0.02 -6.76
C GLY A 9 -8.87 0.49 -7.41
N LYS A 10 -9.90 0.63 -6.60
CA LYS A 10 -11.19 1.21 -7.02
C LYS A 10 -11.04 2.70 -7.28
N THR A 11 -11.53 3.19 -8.41
CA THR A 11 -11.57 4.62 -8.72
C THR A 11 -12.41 5.36 -7.67
N VAL A 12 -11.91 6.50 -7.23
CA VAL A 12 -12.59 7.39 -6.27
C VAL A 12 -12.84 8.72 -6.97
N ILE A 13 -14.05 9.26 -6.82
CA ILE A 13 -14.40 10.61 -7.28
C ILE A 13 -14.42 11.50 -6.04
N VAL A 14 -13.69 12.61 -6.07
CA VAL A 14 -13.61 13.56 -4.97
C VAL A 14 -14.99 14.20 -4.73
N GLN A 15 -15.55 13.98 -3.55
CA GLN A 15 -16.84 14.52 -3.12
C GLN A 15 -16.63 15.80 -2.28
N GLU A 16 -17.68 16.58 -2.09
CA GLU A 16 -17.64 17.84 -1.34
C GLU A 16 -17.19 17.64 0.11
N ASP A 17 -17.66 16.59 0.77
CA ASP A 17 -17.31 16.21 2.15
C ASP A 17 -15.87 15.75 2.31
N MET A 18 -15.19 15.44 1.20
CA MET A 18 -13.76 15.13 1.19
C MET A 18 -12.87 16.36 1.10
N CYS A 19 -13.43 17.51 0.76
CA CYS A 19 -12.69 18.77 0.58
C CYS A 19 -12.65 19.60 1.87
N ASP A 20 -11.55 20.30 2.07
CA ASP A 20 -11.41 21.26 3.17
C ASP A 20 -11.57 22.71 2.68
N PHE A 21 -11.38 23.67 3.60
CA PHE A 21 -11.53 25.10 3.31
C PHE A 21 -10.51 25.62 2.26
N ASN A 22 -9.48 24.87 1.92
CA ASN A 22 -8.54 25.22 0.84
C ASN A 22 -9.12 24.89 -0.55
N GLY A 23 -10.29 24.22 -0.62
CA GLY A 23 -10.93 23.85 -1.89
C GLY A 23 -10.38 22.61 -2.56
N HIS A 24 -9.55 21.84 -1.88
CA HIS A 24 -9.02 20.56 -2.37
C HIS A 24 -9.26 19.42 -1.37
N MET A 25 -9.07 18.20 -1.85
CA MET A 25 -9.24 16.99 -1.04
C MET A 25 -8.31 17.00 0.17
N ASN A 26 -8.91 16.85 1.35
CA ASN A 26 -8.18 16.81 2.62
C ASN A 26 -7.27 15.57 2.70
N VAL A 27 -6.12 15.75 3.35
CA VAL A 27 -5.12 14.68 3.51
C VAL A 27 -5.66 13.42 4.17
N LEU A 28 -6.64 13.52 5.06
CA LEU A 28 -7.25 12.35 5.71
C LEU A 28 -7.95 11.46 4.68
N HIS A 29 -8.72 12.05 3.77
CA HIS A 29 -9.39 11.30 2.71
C HIS A 29 -8.39 10.73 1.68
N ILE A 30 -7.29 11.44 1.40
CA ILE A 30 -6.20 10.88 0.56
C ILE A 30 -5.62 9.61 1.21
N LYS A 31 -5.43 9.62 2.54
CA LYS A 31 -4.97 8.43 3.28
C LYS A 31 -6.00 7.30 3.23
N ASP A 32 -7.30 7.61 3.34
CA ASP A 32 -8.37 6.62 3.22
C ASP A 32 -8.34 5.91 1.85
N VAL A 33 -8.08 6.65 0.76
CA VAL A 33 -7.92 6.04 -0.57
C VAL A 33 -6.75 5.05 -0.59
N PHE A 34 -5.65 5.35 0.10
CA PHE A 34 -4.51 4.44 0.19
C PHE A 34 -4.80 3.18 1.03
N GLN A 35 -5.82 3.18 1.91
CA GLN A 35 -6.23 1.97 2.65
C GLN A 35 -6.70 0.84 1.73
N GLN A 36 -7.08 1.11 0.49
CA GLN A 36 -7.35 0.07 -0.51
C GLN A 36 -6.14 -0.85 -0.75
N GLY A 37 -4.92 -0.37 -0.51
CA GLY A 37 -3.71 -1.19 -0.54
C GLY A 37 -3.73 -2.30 0.50
N TRP A 38 -4.23 -2.02 1.70
CA TRP A 38 -4.38 -3.02 2.75
C TRP A 38 -5.45 -4.07 2.39
N GLU A 39 -6.62 -3.66 1.88
CA GLU A 39 -7.65 -4.58 1.39
C GLU A 39 -7.09 -5.55 0.32
N TRP A 40 -6.25 -5.03 -0.56
CA TRP A 40 -5.57 -5.85 -1.55
C TRP A 40 -4.60 -6.86 -0.90
N THR A 41 -3.76 -6.43 0.05
CA THR A 41 -2.76 -7.31 0.66
C THR A 41 -3.42 -8.44 1.45
N THR A 42 -4.52 -8.19 2.17
CA THR A 42 -5.27 -9.24 2.86
C THR A 42 -5.79 -10.31 1.91
N SER A 43 -6.31 -9.90 0.76
CA SER A 43 -6.80 -10.80 -0.28
C SER A 43 -5.66 -11.53 -1.01
N ALA A 44 -4.71 -10.79 -1.55
CA ALA A 44 -3.68 -11.32 -2.44
C ALA A 44 -2.62 -12.18 -1.71
N PHE A 45 -2.30 -11.85 -0.46
CA PHE A 45 -1.30 -12.59 0.32
C PHE A 45 -1.93 -13.72 1.13
N GLY A 46 -3.26 -13.86 1.10
CA GLY A 46 -4.01 -14.84 1.88
C GLY A 46 -3.98 -14.55 3.38
N LEU A 47 -3.86 -13.27 3.77
CA LEU A 47 -3.98 -12.79 5.14
C LEU A 47 -5.45 -12.49 5.44
N ASN A 48 -6.29 -13.51 5.28
CA ASN A 48 -7.74 -13.43 5.39
C ASN A 48 -8.23 -13.64 6.84
N ASP A 49 -9.55 -13.64 7.03
CA ASP A 49 -10.17 -13.80 8.34
C ASP A 49 -9.75 -15.10 9.06
N GLU A 50 -9.58 -16.20 8.32
CA GLU A 50 -9.09 -17.47 8.88
C GLU A 50 -7.68 -17.29 9.46
N TYR A 51 -6.79 -16.61 8.73
CA TYR A 51 -5.43 -16.32 9.18
C TYR A 51 -5.42 -15.43 10.43
N PHE A 52 -6.31 -14.45 10.49
CA PHE A 52 -6.45 -13.59 11.67
C PHE A 52 -7.04 -14.36 12.86
N ASN A 53 -7.99 -15.26 12.62
CA ASN A 53 -8.55 -16.12 13.66
C ASN A 53 -7.53 -17.12 14.22
N ASP A 54 -6.52 -17.52 13.44
CA ASP A 54 -5.37 -18.31 13.90
C ASP A 54 -4.42 -17.52 14.82
N GLY A 55 -4.71 -16.25 15.07
CA GLY A 55 -3.94 -15.39 15.98
C GLY A 55 -2.78 -14.65 15.32
N PHE A 56 -2.79 -14.49 13.99
CA PHE A 56 -1.79 -13.70 13.27
C PHE A 56 -2.40 -12.44 12.67
N SER A 57 -1.60 -11.39 12.50
CA SER A 57 -2.02 -10.12 11.89
C SER A 57 -0.81 -9.40 11.28
N THR A 58 -1.06 -8.21 10.72
CA THR A 58 -0.01 -7.27 10.37
C THR A 58 -0.22 -5.95 11.08
N PHE A 59 0.88 -5.31 11.48
CA PHE A 59 0.85 -3.95 12.03
C PHE A 59 1.69 -3.04 11.15
N THR A 60 1.15 -1.87 10.85
CA THR A 60 1.91 -0.79 10.23
C THR A 60 3.03 -0.36 11.18
N LEU A 61 4.26 -0.40 10.69
CA LEU A 61 5.44 0.01 11.44
C LEU A 61 5.92 1.40 11.03
N GLU A 62 5.87 1.69 9.74
CA GLU A 62 6.28 2.97 9.18
C GLU A 62 5.37 3.33 8.01
N ASP A 63 4.93 4.59 7.94
CA ASP A 63 4.20 5.18 6.84
C ASP A 63 4.91 6.42 6.33
N ASN A 64 4.95 6.61 5.01
CA ASN A 64 5.39 7.84 4.38
C ASN A 64 4.43 8.27 3.27
N TYR A 65 4.01 9.53 3.30
CA TYR A 65 3.14 10.14 2.29
C TYR A 65 3.86 11.31 1.63
N ARG A 66 3.76 11.40 0.31
CA ARG A 66 4.27 12.52 -0.49
C ARG A 66 3.18 13.03 -1.41
N PHE A 67 2.89 14.32 -1.34
CA PHE A 67 1.85 14.97 -2.13
C PHE A 67 2.53 15.84 -3.19
N GLN A 68 2.25 15.57 -4.47
CA GLN A 68 2.87 16.25 -5.60
C GLN A 68 1.89 17.17 -6.32
N LYS A 69 0.61 16.81 -6.31
CA LYS A 69 -0.47 17.56 -6.92
C LYS A 69 -1.74 17.34 -6.10
N GLU A 70 -2.53 18.39 -5.93
CA GLU A 70 -3.84 18.34 -5.28
C GLU A 70 -4.87 17.61 -6.12
N PHE A 71 -5.93 17.13 -5.47
CA PHE A 71 -7.16 16.68 -6.11
C PHE A 71 -8.29 17.64 -5.76
N LEU A 72 -8.99 18.13 -6.78
CA LEU A 72 -10.11 19.06 -6.63
C LEU A 72 -11.46 18.33 -6.68
N LEU A 73 -12.51 18.97 -6.17
CA LEU A 73 -13.89 18.47 -6.24
C LEU A 73 -14.24 17.96 -7.65
N GLY A 74 -14.81 16.78 -7.71
CA GLY A 74 -15.27 16.14 -8.94
C GLY A 74 -14.19 15.43 -9.75
N GLN A 75 -12.91 15.55 -9.40
CA GLN A 75 -11.84 14.84 -10.08
C GLN A 75 -11.84 13.35 -9.71
N SER A 76 -11.42 12.52 -10.67
CA SER A 76 -11.26 11.08 -10.48
C SER A 76 -9.86 10.75 -10.02
N ILE A 77 -9.76 9.85 -9.05
CA ILE A 77 -8.50 9.31 -8.50
C ILE A 77 -8.40 7.85 -8.90
N PHE A 78 -7.26 7.47 -9.46
CA PHE A 78 -6.95 6.09 -9.87
C PHE A 78 -5.85 5.51 -8.96
N PRO A 79 -6.22 4.80 -7.88
CA PRO A 79 -5.24 4.19 -6.98
C PRO A 79 -4.55 3.01 -7.65
N ARG A 80 -3.26 2.89 -7.41
CA ARG A 80 -2.42 1.79 -7.89
C ARG A 80 -1.45 1.38 -6.80
N PHE A 81 -1.15 0.08 -6.72
CA PHE A 81 -0.29 -0.45 -5.66
C PHE A 81 0.73 -1.45 -6.22
N ARG A 82 1.81 -1.60 -5.47
CA ARG A 82 2.89 -2.51 -5.76
C ARG A 82 3.48 -3.07 -4.47
N LEU A 83 3.66 -4.39 -4.40
CA LEU A 83 4.58 -4.98 -3.44
C LEU A 83 6.00 -4.70 -3.92
N HIS A 84 6.71 -3.84 -3.20
CA HIS A 84 8.03 -3.33 -3.59
C HIS A 84 9.16 -4.21 -3.09
N ASN A 85 9.09 -4.62 -1.83
CA ASN A 85 10.11 -5.46 -1.20
C ASN A 85 9.49 -6.26 -0.04
N LEU A 86 10.15 -7.32 0.38
CA LEU A 86 9.77 -8.10 1.56
C LEU A 86 10.96 -8.85 2.15
N ASN A 87 10.84 -9.26 3.39
CA ASN A 87 11.65 -10.28 4.03
C ASN A 87 10.74 -11.26 4.79
N LYS A 88 11.30 -12.19 5.55
CA LYS A 88 10.50 -13.20 6.26
C LYS A 88 9.51 -12.67 7.29
N LYS A 89 9.62 -11.39 7.68
CA LYS A 89 8.79 -10.79 8.74
C LYS A 89 8.08 -9.51 8.32
N LEU A 90 8.53 -8.86 7.26
CA LEU A 90 8.08 -7.54 6.82
C LEU A 90 7.76 -7.53 5.34
N PHE A 91 6.83 -6.68 4.94
CA PHE A 91 6.65 -6.31 3.54
C PHE A 91 6.52 -4.79 3.38
N HIS A 92 6.92 -4.30 2.21
CA HIS A 92 6.91 -2.89 1.82
C HIS A 92 5.98 -2.71 0.62
N ILE A 93 4.90 -1.98 0.81
CA ILE A 93 3.98 -1.59 -0.25
C ILE A 93 4.28 -0.17 -0.69
N VAL A 94 4.21 0.06 -1.98
CA VAL A 94 4.22 1.40 -2.57
C VAL A 94 2.91 1.62 -3.30
N GLY A 95 2.22 2.71 -2.96
CA GLY A 95 0.99 3.15 -3.61
C GLY A 95 1.21 4.45 -4.40
N GLY A 96 0.48 4.61 -5.49
CA GLY A 96 0.39 5.84 -6.25
C GLY A 96 -1.07 6.22 -6.50
N LEU A 97 -1.41 7.49 -6.32
CA LEU A 97 -2.68 8.04 -6.77
C LEU A 97 -2.45 8.84 -8.05
N PHE A 98 -3.19 8.48 -9.08
CA PHE A 98 -3.08 9.07 -10.41
C PHE A 98 -4.34 9.85 -10.76
N ASP A 99 -4.19 10.93 -11.54
CA ASP A 99 -5.30 11.65 -12.15
C ASP A 99 -5.72 11.01 -13.51
N GLU A 100 -6.74 11.57 -14.16
CA GLU A 100 -7.26 11.10 -15.46
C GLU A 100 -6.22 11.16 -16.60
N ALA A 101 -5.22 12.03 -16.47
CA ALA A 101 -4.11 12.12 -17.42
C ALA A 101 -2.92 11.22 -17.07
N GLU A 102 -3.11 10.28 -16.14
CA GLU A 102 -2.08 9.37 -15.62
C GLU A 102 -0.88 10.08 -14.95
N ASN A 103 -1.05 11.32 -14.48
CA ASN A 103 -0.03 11.98 -13.67
C ASN A 103 -0.07 11.42 -12.25
N LEU A 104 1.10 11.18 -11.68
CA LEU A 104 1.26 10.77 -10.29
C LEU A 104 1.07 11.98 -9.38
N CYS A 105 -0.01 11.98 -8.58
CA CYS A 105 -0.39 13.09 -7.72
C CYS A 105 0.00 12.88 -6.25
N ALA A 106 -0.02 11.62 -5.78
CA ALA A 106 0.42 11.29 -4.42
C ALA A 106 1.13 9.92 -4.41
N ILE A 107 2.08 9.79 -3.49
CA ILE A 107 2.85 8.57 -3.26
C ILE A 107 2.65 8.15 -1.80
N TYR A 108 2.48 6.86 -1.61
CA TYR A 108 2.42 6.20 -0.32
C TYR A 108 3.46 5.10 -0.24
N GLU A 109 4.12 5.01 0.88
CA GLU A 109 4.98 3.89 1.22
C GLU A 109 4.60 3.41 2.62
N THR A 110 4.44 2.11 2.80
CA THR A 110 4.22 1.50 4.12
C THR A 110 5.08 0.27 4.31
N ILE A 111 5.59 0.10 5.52
CA ILE A 111 6.21 -1.13 5.98
C ILE A 111 5.31 -1.77 7.02
N GLU A 112 4.87 -2.97 6.71
CA GLU A 112 4.03 -3.79 7.58
C GLU A 112 4.86 -4.92 8.19
N GLY A 113 4.65 -5.17 9.49
CA GLY A 113 5.24 -6.27 10.23
C GLY A 113 4.23 -7.38 10.51
N HIS A 114 4.63 -8.63 10.31
CA HIS A 114 3.80 -9.79 10.65
C HIS A 114 3.86 -10.04 12.16
N ILE A 115 2.69 -10.13 12.79
CA ILE A 115 2.52 -10.17 14.25
C ILE A 115 1.85 -11.47 14.69
N ASP A 116 2.43 -12.13 15.68
CA ASP A 116 1.71 -13.10 16.51
C ASP A 116 0.94 -12.32 17.59
N MET A 117 -0.38 -12.39 17.53
CA MET A 117 -1.28 -11.62 18.39
C MET A 117 -1.31 -12.13 19.84
N ASN A 118 -0.91 -13.39 20.08
CA ASN A 118 -0.87 -13.97 21.42
C ASN A 118 0.28 -13.39 22.24
N ILE A 119 1.44 -13.22 21.61
CA ILE A 119 2.64 -12.67 22.26
C ILE A 119 2.91 -11.22 21.87
N ARG A 120 2.15 -10.66 20.90
CA ARG A 120 2.22 -9.30 20.34
C ARG A 120 3.65 -8.92 19.89
N LYS A 121 4.29 -9.84 19.18
CA LYS A 121 5.65 -9.66 18.65
C LYS A 121 5.70 -9.95 17.16
N ILE A 122 6.66 -9.34 16.49
CA ILE A 122 6.98 -9.61 15.09
C ILE A 122 7.56 -11.02 14.98
N VAL A 123 6.93 -11.84 14.14
CA VAL A 123 7.35 -13.21 13.87
C VAL A 123 7.41 -13.47 12.36
N PRO A 124 8.12 -14.49 11.87
CA PRO A 124 8.11 -14.85 10.47
C PRO A 124 6.70 -15.21 9.97
N PHE A 125 6.38 -14.84 8.72
CA PHE A 125 5.20 -15.35 8.01
C PHE A 125 5.24 -16.87 7.95
N ARG A 126 4.07 -17.50 7.90
CA ARG A 126 3.98 -18.92 7.51
C ARG A 126 4.54 -19.08 6.10
N GLU A 127 5.21 -20.21 5.85
CA GLU A 127 5.96 -20.41 4.62
C GLU A 127 5.08 -20.29 3.37
N ASP A 128 3.85 -20.81 3.40
CA ASP A 128 2.90 -20.71 2.30
C ASP A 128 2.59 -19.26 1.91
N LYS A 129 2.38 -18.39 2.92
CA LYS A 129 2.11 -16.96 2.73
C LYS A 129 3.35 -16.23 2.20
N PHE A 130 4.51 -16.55 2.77
CA PHE A 130 5.77 -15.95 2.33
C PHE A 130 6.08 -16.29 0.88
N GLN A 131 5.88 -17.54 0.44
CA GLN A 131 6.07 -17.95 -0.94
C GLN A 131 5.10 -17.24 -1.90
N THR A 132 3.82 -17.11 -1.52
CA THR A 132 2.84 -16.33 -2.30
C THR A 132 3.30 -14.87 -2.49
N MET A 133 3.76 -14.23 -1.43
CA MET A 133 4.28 -12.85 -1.50
C MET A 133 5.54 -12.74 -2.35
N LEU A 134 6.46 -13.72 -2.29
CA LEU A 134 7.66 -13.74 -3.14
C LEU A 134 7.30 -13.81 -4.63
N GLU A 135 6.33 -14.62 -5.00
CA GLU A 135 5.84 -14.72 -6.39
C GLU A 135 5.22 -13.40 -6.86
N ILE A 136 4.37 -12.79 -6.04
CA ILE A 136 3.77 -11.47 -6.34
C ILE A 136 4.87 -10.41 -6.48
N ASN A 137 5.84 -10.39 -5.58
CA ASN A 137 6.96 -9.43 -5.64
C ASN A 137 7.76 -9.59 -6.93
N LYS A 138 8.05 -10.82 -7.34
CA LYS A 138 8.74 -11.13 -8.59
C LYS A 138 7.97 -10.63 -9.82
N ILE A 139 6.66 -10.86 -9.87
CA ILE A 139 5.78 -10.35 -10.94
C ILE A 139 5.80 -8.82 -10.97
N HIS A 140 5.68 -8.20 -9.81
CA HIS A 140 5.69 -6.74 -9.69
C HIS A 140 7.05 -6.15 -10.07
N ALA A 141 8.15 -6.76 -9.65
CA ALA A 141 9.50 -6.32 -10.03
C ALA A 141 9.73 -6.36 -11.54
N ALA A 142 9.15 -7.34 -12.24
CA ALA A 142 9.26 -7.48 -13.69
C ALA A 142 8.61 -6.32 -14.48
N THR A 143 7.74 -5.53 -13.87
CA THR A 143 7.12 -4.35 -14.53
C THR A 143 8.10 -3.19 -14.72
N GLY A 144 9.25 -3.22 -14.06
CA GLY A 144 10.30 -2.21 -14.17
C GLY A 144 10.65 -1.52 -12.85
N ILE A 145 11.56 -0.57 -12.94
CA ILE A 145 12.08 0.21 -11.80
C ILE A 145 11.20 1.44 -11.59
N ILE A 146 10.80 1.71 -10.35
CA ILE A 146 10.11 2.95 -9.97
C ILE A 146 11.09 4.11 -10.09
N PRO A 147 10.74 5.20 -10.81
CA PRO A 147 11.67 6.28 -11.15
C PRO A 147 11.75 7.39 -10.06
N PHE A 148 11.58 7.01 -8.80
CA PHE A 148 11.77 7.92 -7.66
C PHE A 148 12.34 7.17 -6.46
N ASP A 149 13.01 7.91 -5.57
CA ASP A 149 13.63 7.34 -4.38
C ASP A 149 12.60 6.87 -3.36
N MET A 150 12.79 5.65 -2.86
CA MET A 150 12.06 5.15 -1.70
C MET A 150 12.56 5.87 -0.43
N ARG A 151 11.62 6.31 0.39
CA ARG A 151 11.89 6.92 1.70
C ARG A 151 11.99 5.86 2.79
N LEU A 152 11.21 4.80 2.66
CA LEU A 152 11.24 3.67 3.59
C LEU A 152 12.12 2.55 3.04
N LYS A 153 12.75 1.82 3.96
CA LYS A 153 13.55 0.63 3.63
C LYS A 153 13.29 -0.44 4.67
N ILE A 154 13.04 -1.66 4.22
CA ILE A 154 13.05 -2.80 5.12
C ILE A 154 14.44 -2.89 5.73
N LYS A 155 14.48 -2.78 7.07
CA LYS A 155 15.68 -3.03 7.85
C LYS A 155 15.61 -4.45 8.37
N ASP A 156 16.75 -5.13 8.44
CA ASP A 156 16.83 -6.39 9.15
C ASP A 156 16.55 -6.09 10.63
N LEU A 157 15.42 -6.59 11.12
CA LEU A 157 15.13 -6.55 12.54
C LEU A 157 15.98 -7.64 13.18
N ILE A 158 16.94 -7.22 13.97
CA ILE A 158 17.81 -8.08 14.77
C ILE A 158 17.02 -8.73 15.90
#